data_f1db3bae591fd3f9e425ae98b919984f
#
_entry.id   f1db3bae591fd3f9e425ae98b919984f
#
_cell.length_a   1.000
_cell.length_b   1.000
_cell.length_c   1.000
_cell.angle_alpha   90.00
_cell.angle_beta   90.00
_cell.angle_gamma   90.00
#
_symmetry.space_group_name_H-M   'P 1'
#
loop_
_entity.id
_entity.type
_entity.pdbx_description
1 polymer ?
#
loop_
_entity_poly.entity_id
_entity_poly.type
_entity_poly.pdbx_seq_one_letter_code
_entity_poly.pdbx_strand_id
1 'polypeptide(L)'
;MRLKFNIFNKIFYNINNSLNKIEHINLLGKNLKELETLCEENNFPKFHGMQLFRWLYNKSNLNIEKMTNIPEKLKIVIEEKYRISSLEIEKKLSSNEDDTVKYLFKTIDNKLIESVSMIEKSRHTICISSQIGCSVDCSFCATGKMGIIRNLDTGEIIEQIIIISKDRKIPITNIVFMGMGEPFLNYHN
;
A
#
# COMPACT_ATOMS: atom_id res chain seq x y z
N MET A 1 -34.16 5.21 -14.43
CA MET A 1 -34.37 4.70 -13.05
C MET A 1 -33.17 3.92 -12.47
N ARG A 2 -32.15 3.55 -13.28
CA ARG A 2 -30.92 2.82 -12.82
C ARG A 2 -29.83 3.69 -12.18
N LEU A 3 -29.76 5.00 -12.46
CA LEU A 3 -28.68 5.88 -11.93
C LEU A 3 -28.85 6.29 -10.45
N LYS A 4 -30.07 6.33 -9.91
CA LYS A 4 -30.29 6.69 -8.50
C LYS A 4 -29.94 5.59 -7.51
N PHE A 5 -30.00 4.32 -7.94
CA PHE A 5 -29.67 3.16 -7.08
C PHE A 5 -28.16 3.06 -6.78
N ASN A 6 -27.32 3.47 -7.73
CA ASN A 6 -25.85 3.41 -7.59
C ASN A 6 -25.29 4.48 -6.65
N ILE A 7 -25.91 5.66 -6.60
CA ILE A 7 -25.49 6.76 -5.71
C ILE A 7 -25.88 6.46 -4.27
N PHE A 8 -27.09 5.90 -4.06
CA PHE A 8 -27.57 5.54 -2.72
C PHE A 8 -26.73 4.42 -2.09
N ASN A 9 -26.39 3.39 -2.85
CA ASN A 9 -25.50 2.32 -2.40
C ASN A 9 -24.10 2.82 -2.08
N LYS A 10 -23.57 3.76 -2.86
CA LYS A 10 -22.24 4.35 -2.62
C LYS A 10 -22.22 5.26 -1.38
N ILE A 11 -23.31 5.97 -1.11
CA ILE A 11 -23.47 6.78 0.11
C ILE A 11 -23.68 5.88 1.33
N PHE A 12 -24.50 4.83 1.23
CA PHE A 12 -24.71 3.85 2.30
C PHE A 12 -23.46 3.05 2.63
N TYR A 13 -22.67 2.68 1.62
CA TYR A 13 -21.36 2.04 1.77
C TYR A 13 -20.37 2.96 2.51
N ASN A 14 -20.31 4.24 2.15
CA ASN A 14 -19.43 5.22 2.81
C ASN A 14 -19.87 5.55 4.24
N ILE A 15 -21.16 5.54 4.56
CA ILE A 15 -21.68 5.78 5.92
C ILE A 15 -21.42 4.57 6.82
N ASN A 16 -21.59 3.35 6.33
CA ASN A 16 -21.30 2.13 7.10
C ASN A 16 -19.79 1.94 7.33
N ASN A 17 -18.94 2.35 6.39
CA ASN A 17 -17.48 2.32 6.58
C ASN A 17 -16.96 3.35 7.60
N SER A 18 -17.71 4.41 7.89
CA SER A 18 -17.36 5.36 8.93
C SER A 18 -17.81 4.93 10.34
N LEU A 19 -18.70 3.95 10.45
CA LEU A 19 -19.27 3.47 11.73
C LEU A 19 -18.66 2.14 12.22
N ASN A 20 -18.10 1.33 11.36
CA ASN A 20 -17.38 0.11 11.72
C ASN A 20 -15.91 0.23 11.30
N LYS A 21 -15.02 0.53 12.26
CA LYS A 21 -13.59 0.23 12.15
C LYS A 21 -13.39 -1.29 12.18
N ILE A 22 -13.85 -1.98 11.15
CA ILE A 22 -13.33 -3.31 10.83
C ILE A 22 -11.93 -3.02 10.30
N GLU A 23 -10.90 -3.41 11.04
CA GLU A 23 -9.54 -3.42 10.54
C GLU A 23 -9.48 -4.44 9.40
N HIS A 24 -9.76 -3.98 8.18
CA HIS A 24 -9.63 -4.81 7.00
C HIS A 24 -8.16 -5.22 6.86
N ILE A 25 -7.92 -6.53 6.92
CA ILE A 25 -6.57 -7.08 6.75
C ILE A 25 -6.06 -6.72 5.36
N ASN A 26 -4.85 -6.16 5.30
CA ASN A 26 -4.24 -5.80 4.03
C ASN A 26 -3.82 -7.07 3.27
N LEU A 27 -4.27 -7.24 2.02
CA LEU A 27 -3.85 -8.34 1.16
C LEU A 27 -2.44 -8.13 0.61
N LEU A 28 -2.07 -6.88 0.40
CA LEU A 28 -0.71 -6.55 0.02
C LEU A 28 0.20 -6.82 1.22
N GLY A 29 1.34 -7.46 0.99
CA GLY A 29 2.22 -7.95 2.06
C GLY A 29 2.06 -9.44 2.34
N LYS A 30 0.93 -10.06 1.96
CA LYS A 30 0.74 -11.52 2.10
C LYS A 30 1.56 -12.28 1.07
N ASN A 31 2.23 -13.33 1.52
CA ASN A 31 2.93 -14.24 0.64
C ASN A 31 1.96 -15.19 -0.09
N LEU A 32 2.48 -15.97 -1.06
CA LEU A 32 1.66 -16.87 -1.87
C LEU A 32 0.87 -17.86 -1.00
N LYS A 33 1.51 -18.49 0.00
CA LYS A 33 0.87 -19.50 0.84
C LYS A 33 -0.28 -18.90 1.66
N GLU A 34 -0.10 -17.68 2.17
CA GLU A 34 -1.16 -16.97 2.90
C GLU A 34 -2.35 -16.62 2.01
N LEU A 35 -2.11 -16.22 0.75
CA LEU A 35 -3.19 -15.97 -0.21
C LEU A 35 -3.91 -17.25 -0.63
N GLU A 36 -3.19 -18.36 -0.75
CA GLU A 36 -3.77 -19.69 -1.01
C GLU A 36 -4.65 -20.12 0.15
N THR A 37 -4.16 -20.03 1.39
CA THR A 37 -4.91 -20.34 2.61
C THR A 37 -6.16 -19.46 2.74
N LEU A 38 -6.04 -18.16 2.46
CA LEU A 38 -7.17 -17.24 2.44
C LEU A 38 -8.28 -17.70 1.49
N CYS A 39 -7.91 -18.17 0.30
CA CYS A 39 -8.89 -18.69 -0.66
C CYS A 39 -9.60 -19.95 -0.11
N GLU A 40 -8.84 -20.89 0.46
CA GLU A 40 -9.39 -22.12 1.04
C GLU A 40 -10.34 -21.83 2.22
N GLU A 41 -9.96 -20.93 3.13
CA GLU A 41 -10.78 -20.50 4.28
C GLU A 41 -12.11 -19.84 3.86
N ASN A 42 -12.16 -19.24 2.67
CA ASN A 42 -13.37 -18.66 2.11
C ASN A 42 -14.07 -19.58 1.09
N ASN A 43 -13.76 -20.87 1.09
CA ASN A 43 -14.35 -21.90 0.22
C ASN A 43 -14.08 -21.70 -1.28
N PHE A 44 -12.91 -21.16 -1.62
CA PHE A 44 -12.45 -21.06 -3.01
C PHE A 44 -11.24 -21.96 -3.25
N PRO A 45 -11.09 -22.49 -4.48
CA PRO A 45 -9.92 -23.26 -4.84
C PRO A 45 -8.61 -22.52 -4.61
N LYS A 46 -7.62 -23.23 -4.07
CA LYS A 46 -6.29 -22.74 -3.73
C LYS A 46 -5.59 -21.97 -4.85
N PHE A 47 -5.78 -22.38 -6.12
CA PHE A 47 -5.13 -21.74 -7.27
C PHE A 47 -5.51 -20.26 -7.45
N HIS A 48 -6.65 -19.80 -6.89
CA HIS A 48 -6.99 -18.39 -6.90
C HIS A 48 -6.02 -17.55 -6.07
N GLY A 49 -5.38 -18.12 -5.05
CA GLY A 49 -4.30 -17.46 -4.30
C GLY A 49 -3.11 -17.11 -5.20
N MET A 50 -2.70 -18.04 -6.09
CA MET A 50 -1.67 -17.76 -7.11
C MET A 50 -2.10 -16.67 -8.10
N GLN A 51 -3.38 -16.65 -8.48
CA GLN A 51 -3.90 -15.61 -9.37
C GLN A 51 -3.88 -14.24 -8.70
N LEU A 52 -4.33 -14.14 -7.42
CA LEU A 52 -4.24 -12.92 -6.63
C LEU A 52 -2.79 -12.46 -6.48
N PHE A 53 -1.87 -13.36 -6.14
CA PHE A 53 -0.45 -13.07 -6.03
C PHE A 53 0.12 -12.43 -7.31
N ARG A 54 -0.19 -13.01 -8.47
CA ARG A 54 0.25 -12.48 -9.77
C ARG A 54 -0.34 -11.09 -10.06
N TRP A 55 -1.58 -10.84 -9.70
CA TRP A 55 -2.19 -9.53 -9.88
C TRP A 55 -1.56 -8.47 -8.99
N LEU A 56 -1.37 -8.79 -7.72
CA LEU A 56 -0.80 -7.86 -6.73
C LEU A 56 0.65 -7.53 -7.04
N TYR A 57 1.49 -8.54 -7.25
CA TYR A 57 2.94 -8.36 -7.31
C TYR A 57 3.50 -8.32 -8.73
N ASN A 58 3.12 -9.21 -9.62
CA ASN A 58 3.71 -9.23 -10.98
C ASN A 58 3.11 -8.14 -11.87
N LYS A 59 1.80 -7.90 -11.76
CA LYS A 59 1.12 -6.83 -12.50
C LYS A 59 1.02 -5.55 -11.70
N SER A 60 1.38 -5.59 -10.42
CA SER A 60 1.29 -4.47 -9.48
C SER A 60 -0.10 -3.83 -9.47
N ASN A 61 -1.17 -4.60 -9.68
CA ASN A 61 -2.52 -4.07 -9.81
C ASN A 61 -3.24 -4.07 -8.46
N LEU A 62 -3.57 -2.88 -7.97
CA LEU A 62 -4.26 -2.66 -6.70
C LEU A 62 -5.78 -2.48 -6.86
N ASN A 63 -6.33 -2.69 -8.06
CA ASN A 63 -7.77 -2.61 -8.32
C ASN A 63 -8.34 -4.01 -8.59
N ILE A 64 -9.18 -4.50 -7.67
CA ILE A 64 -9.78 -5.83 -7.74
C ILE A 64 -10.69 -6.01 -8.97
N GLU A 65 -11.40 -4.97 -9.38
CA GLU A 65 -12.31 -5.03 -10.53
C GLU A 65 -11.58 -5.38 -11.83
N LYS A 66 -10.31 -4.98 -11.96
CA LYS A 66 -9.45 -5.27 -13.12
C LYS A 66 -8.89 -6.70 -13.12
N MET A 67 -9.09 -7.47 -12.08
CA MET A 67 -8.59 -8.85 -11.95
C MET A 67 -9.54 -9.83 -12.68
N THR A 68 -9.39 -9.92 -14.00
CA THR A 68 -10.36 -10.59 -14.90
C THR A 68 -10.51 -12.08 -14.70
N ASN A 69 -9.52 -12.77 -14.13
CA ASN A 69 -9.56 -14.21 -13.87
C ASN A 69 -9.86 -14.57 -12.40
N ILE A 70 -10.23 -13.59 -11.59
CA ILE A 70 -10.74 -13.80 -10.23
C ILE A 70 -12.26 -13.87 -10.28
N PRO A 71 -12.89 -14.94 -9.72
CA PRO A 71 -14.35 -15.07 -9.67
C PRO A 71 -15.00 -13.89 -8.95
N GLU A 72 -16.15 -13.43 -9.44
CA GLU A 72 -16.87 -12.29 -8.87
C GLU A 72 -17.21 -12.51 -7.39
N LYS A 73 -17.62 -13.73 -7.02
CA LYS A 73 -17.90 -14.08 -5.62
C LYS A 73 -16.66 -13.91 -4.71
N LEU A 74 -15.46 -14.22 -5.22
CA LEU A 74 -14.23 -14.02 -4.45
C LEU A 74 -13.87 -12.54 -4.35
N LYS A 75 -14.11 -11.74 -5.39
CA LYS A 75 -13.93 -10.29 -5.33
C LYS A 75 -14.80 -9.66 -4.26
N ILE A 76 -16.08 -10.03 -4.19
CA ILE A 76 -17.01 -9.56 -3.15
C ILE A 76 -16.47 -9.88 -1.74
N VAL A 77 -16.03 -11.12 -1.51
CA VAL A 77 -15.43 -11.51 -0.21
C VAL A 77 -14.18 -10.69 0.12
N ILE A 78 -13.36 -10.41 -0.90
CA ILE A 78 -12.16 -9.59 -0.71
C ILE A 78 -12.54 -8.16 -0.34
N GLU A 79 -13.49 -7.55 -1.02
CA GLU A 79 -13.93 -6.17 -0.75
C GLU A 79 -14.59 -6.02 0.64
N GLU A 80 -15.30 -7.06 1.11
CA GLU A 80 -15.96 -7.06 2.41
C GLU A 80 -15.01 -7.25 3.60
N LYS A 81 -13.94 -8.04 3.43
CA LYS A 81 -13.08 -8.48 4.55
C LYS A 81 -11.65 -7.94 4.50
N TYR A 82 -11.20 -7.54 3.32
CA TYR A 82 -9.80 -7.20 3.08
C TYR A 82 -9.68 -5.86 2.37
N ARG A 83 -8.50 -5.27 2.45
CA ARG A 83 -8.10 -4.12 1.63
C ARG A 83 -6.91 -4.49 0.74
N ILE A 84 -6.78 -3.87 -0.41
CA ILE A 84 -5.65 -4.06 -1.32
C ILE A 84 -4.76 -2.82 -1.33
N SER A 85 -5.33 -1.64 -1.12
CA SER A 85 -4.62 -0.37 -1.11
C SER A 85 -4.85 0.35 0.22
N SER A 86 -3.79 0.95 0.74
CA SER A 86 -3.76 1.65 2.02
C SER A 86 -3.20 3.07 1.90
N LEU A 87 -2.54 3.38 0.77
CA LEU A 87 -1.84 4.63 0.54
C LEU A 87 -2.43 5.40 -0.64
N GLU A 88 -2.53 6.71 -0.46
CA GLU A 88 -2.90 7.67 -1.49
C GLU A 88 -1.78 8.70 -1.64
N ILE A 89 -1.48 9.13 -2.87
CA ILE A 89 -0.53 10.22 -3.09
C ILE A 89 -1.23 11.54 -2.72
N GLU A 90 -0.85 12.13 -1.61
CA GLU A 90 -1.33 13.45 -1.17
C GLU A 90 -0.61 14.57 -1.93
N LYS A 91 0.72 14.43 -2.12
CA LYS A 91 1.53 15.44 -2.81
C LYS A 91 2.78 14.83 -3.44
N LYS A 92 3.21 15.42 -4.57
CA LYS A 92 4.52 15.17 -5.18
C LYS A 92 5.30 16.47 -5.28
N LEU A 93 6.60 16.40 -4.99
CA LEU A 93 7.55 17.49 -5.16
C LEU A 93 8.70 16.99 -6.02
N SER A 94 8.86 17.57 -7.20
CA SER A 94 9.97 17.26 -8.10
C SER A 94 11.10 18.24 -7.88
N SER A 95 12.34 17.76 -7.90
CA SER A 95 13.53 18.60 -7.94
C SER A 95 13.62 19.33 -9.29
N ASN A 96 14.19 20.52 -9.29
CA ASN A 96 14.53 21.25 -10.52
C ASN A 96 15.95 21.00 -10.99
N GLU A 97 16.78 20.35 -10.18
CA GLU A 97 18.22 20.14 -10.42
C GLU A 97 18.53 18.75 -10.93
N ASP A 98 17.70 17.77 -10.54
CA ASP A 98 17.90 16.35 -10.85
C ASP A 98 16.55 15.62 -11.04
N ASP A 99 16.61 14.33 -11.36
CA ASP A 99 15.42 13.49 -11.52
C ASP A 99 15.00 12.85 -10.18
N THR A 100 14.89 13.69 -9.14
CA THR A 100 14.42 13.30 -7.81
C THR A 100 12.98 13.75 -7.61
N VAL A 101 12.13 12.83 -7.12
CA VAL A 101 10.74 13.12 -6.75
C VAL A 101 10.47 12.64 -5.33
N LYS A 102 10.02 13.55 -4.48
CA LYS A 102 9.52 13.26 -3.14
C LYS A 102 8.02 13.06 -3.18
N TYR A 103 7.56 11.97 -2.61
CA TYR A 103 6.15 11.61 -2.45
C TYR A 103 5.73 11.79 -1.00
N LEU A 104 4.62 12.46 -0.79
CA LEU A 104 3.89 12.47 0.45
C LEU A 104 2.69 11.55 0.28
N PHE A 105 2.65 10.46 1.02
CA PHE A 105 1.55 9.53 1.04
C PHE A 105 0.67 9.76 2.26
N LYS A 106 -0.63 9.61 2.06
CA LYS A 106 -1.63 9.60 3.10
C LYS A 106 -2.10 8.18 3.34
N THR A 107 -2.09 7.74 4.59
CA THR A 107 -2.56 6.43 5.04
C THR A 107 -4.07 6.44 5.29
N ILE A 108 -4.70 5.26 5.41
CA ILE A 108 -6.14 5.13 5.72
C ILE A 108 -6.53 5.82 7.03
N ASP A 109 -5.64 5.82 8.03
CA ASP A 109 -5.85 6.51 9.31
C ASP A 109 -5.45 8.00 9.26
N ASN A 110 -5.38 8.57 8.05
CA ASN A 110 -5.08 9.98 7.77
C ASN A 110 -3.73 10.45 8.32
N LYS A 111 -2.75 9.57 8.40
CA LYS A 111 -1.37 9.92 8.71
C LYS A 111 -0.58 10.11 7.44
N LEU A 112 0.56 10.79 7.56
CA LEU A 112 1.41 11.11 6.42
C LEU A 112 2.76 10.41 6.55
N ILE A 113 3.23 9.84 5.44
CA ILE A 113 4.58 9.29 5.30
C ILE A 113 5.24 9.80 4.04
N GLU A 114 6.55 9.79 4.02
CA GLU A 114 7.34 10.27 2.90
C GLU A 114 8.12 9.15 2.25
N SER A 115 8.26 9.23 0.93
CA SER A 115 9.17 8.38 0.14
C SER A 115 9.84 9.21 -0.93
N VAL A 116 11.01 8.78 -1.38
CA VAL A 116 11.78 9.52 -2.41
C VAL A 116 12.19 8.58 -3.52
N SER A 117 11.96 9.00 -4.76
CA SER A 117 12.48 8.37 -5.97
C SER A 117 13.66 9.19 -6.47
N MET A 118 14.80 8.56 -6.62
CA MET A 118 16.05 9.17 -7.10
C MET A 118 16.55 8.40 -8.32
N ILE A 119 16.71 9.09 -9.44
CA ILE A 119 17.24 8.49 -10.67
C ILE A 119 18.57 9.16 -10.98
N GLU A 120 19.62 8.37 -11.03
CA GLU A 120 20.94 8.79 -11.42
C GLU A 120 21.50 7.81 -12.45
N LYS A 121 21.71 8.28 -13.69
CA LYS A 121 22.17 7.45 -14.82
C LYS A 121 21.24 6.24 -15.03
N SER A 122 21.77 5.02 -14.85
CA SER A 122 21.01 3.76 -14.93
C SER A 122 20.44 3.30 -13.60
N ARG A 123 20.67 4.03 -12.51
CA ARG A 123 20.27 3.66 -11.16
C ARG A 123 18.99 4.37 -10.76
N HIS A 124 17.96 3.60 -10.43
CA HIS A 124 16.73 4.09 -9.84
C HIS A 124 16.61 3.56 -8.41
N THR A 125 16.85 4.44 -7.44
CA THR A 125 16.76 4.12 -6.01
C THR A 125 15.46 4.68 -5.45
N ILE A 126 14.73 3.86 -4.71
CA ILE A 126 13.58 4.31 -3.92
C ILE A 126 13.93 4.26 -2.43
N CYS A 127 13.77 5.40 -1.77
CA CYS A 127 13.85 5.52 -0.33
C CYS A 127 12.45 5.41 0.24
N ILE A 128 12.20 4.41 1.11
CA ILE A 128 10.88 4.13 1.68
C ILE A 128 10.86 4.27 3.20
N SER A 129 9.67 4.52 3.73
CA SER A 129 9.39 4.61 5.16
C SER A 129 8.96 3.27 5.73
N SER A 130 9.32 3.00 7.00
CA SER A 130 8.95 1.79 7.75
C SER A 130 8.02 2.08 8.93
N GLN A 131 7.93 3.33 9.38
CA GLN A 131 7.09 3.75 10.52
C GLN A 131 6.47 5.12 10.24
N ILE A 132 5.44 5.46 10.99
CA ILE A 132 4.92 6.82 11.09
C ILE A 132 5.55 7.45 12.33
N GLY A 133 6.46 8.40 12.13
CA GLY A 133 7.35 8.88 13.17
C GLY A 133 8.50 7.92 13.46
N CYS A 134 9.26 8.16 14.54
CA CYS A 134 10.38 7.31 14.96
C CYS A 134 10.68 7.52 16.44
N SER A 135 10.99 6.44 17.15
CA SER A 135 11.32 6.48 18.58
C SER A 135 12.82 6.59 18.88
N VAL A 136 13.68 6.55 17.87
CA VAL A 136 15.15 6.58 18.05
C VAL A 136 15.66 7.98 18.43
N ASP A 137 14.90 9.03 18.06
CA ASP A 137 15.21 10.43 18.41
C ASP A 137 16.62 10.89 18.05
N CYS A 138 17.09 10.57 16.85
CA CYS A 138 18.37 11.06 16.36
C CYS A 138 18.38 12.60 16.31
N SER A 139 19.40 13.24 16.85
CA SER A 139 19.48 14.70 17.04
C SER A 139 19.36 15.54 15.76
N PHE A 140 19.72 14.95 14.60
CA PHE A 140 19.67 15.57 13.27
C PHE A 140 18.37 15.25 12.50
N CYS A 141 17.52 14.35 12.99
CA CYS A 141 16.39 13.80 12.24
C CYS A 141 15.07 14.50 12.62
N ALA A 142 14.41 15.11 11.63
CA ALA A 142 13.10 15.73 11.84
C ALA A 142 12.02 14.71 12.26
N THR A 143 12.07 13.49 11.71
CA THR A 143 11.15 12.41 12.05
C THR A 143 11.29 11.95 13.51
N GLY A 144 12.53 11.92 14.05
CA GLY A 144 12.76 11.58 15.45
C GLY A 144 12.05 12.53 16.42
N LYS A 145 12.01 13.81 16.09
CA LYS A 145 11.33 14.84 16.93
C LYS A 145 9.81 14.69 16.95
N MET A 146 9.22 13.94 16.01
CA MET A 146 7.78 13.69 15.97
C MET A 146 7.34 12.60 16.96
N GLY A 147 8.28 11.81 17.48
CA GLY A 147 7.98 10.59 18.21
C GLY A 147 7.39 9.50 17.30
N ILE A 148 7.14 8.31 17.88
CA ILE A 148 6.51 7.20 17.15
C ILE A 148 5.00 7.27 17.28
N ILE A 149 4.29 7.08 16.15
CA ILE A 149 2.84 6.93 16.13
C ILE A 149 2.51 5.44 16.00
N ARG A 150 3.01 4.77 14.93
CA ARG A 150 2.88 3.33 14.74
C ARG A 150 3.87 2.80 13.69
N ASN A 151 4.03 1.50 13.68
CA ASN A 151 4.66 0.79 12.58
C ASN A 151 3.77 0.84 11.32
N LEU A 152 4.39 0.83 10.15
CA LEU A 152 3.70 0.50 8.90
C LEU A 152 3.55 -1.01 8.81
N ASP A 153 2.42 -1.49 8.26
CA ASP A 153 2.27 -2.90 7.92
C ASP A 153 3.07 -3.24 6.64
N THR A 154 3.30 -4.52 6.40
CA THR A 154 4.06 -5.00 5.22
C THR A 154 3.44 -4.49 3.92
N GLY A 155 2.10 -4.41 3.85
CA GLY A 155 1.39 -3.90 2.68
C GLY A 155 1.67 -2.43 2.43
N GLU A 156 1.62 -1.59 3.47
CA GLU A 156 1.93 -0.17 3.37
C GLU A 156 3.39 0.06 2.93
N ILE A 157 4.32 -0.77 3.40
CA ILE A 157 5.73 -0.70 2.99
C ILE A 157 5.88 -1.03 1.50
N ILE A 158 5.28 -2.14 1.04
CA ILE A 158 5.36 -2.59 -0.36
C ILE A 158 4.60 -1.63 -1.29
N GLU A 159 3.50 -1.06 -0.83
CA GLU A 159 2.65 -0.18 -1.65
C GLU A 159 3.39 1.10 -2.07
N GLN A 160 4.26 1.66 -1.24
CA GLN A 160 5.13 2.78 -1.62
C GLN A 160 5.92 2.45 -2.89
N ILE A 161 6.50 1.25 -2.95
CA ILE A 161 7.30 0.78 -4.09
C ILE A 161 6.43 0.63 -5.34
N ILE A 162 5.26 0.01 -5.21
CA ILE A 162 4.31 -0.23 -6.31
C ILE A 162 3.83 1.09 -6.91
N ILE A 163 3.42 2.03 -6.06
CA ILE A 163 2.89 3.32 -6.52
C ILE A 163 3.98 4.12 -7.23
N ILE A 164 5.18 4.22 -6.63
CA ILE A 164 6.30 4.96 -7.23
C ILE A 164 6.74 4.30 -8.54
N SER A 165 6.83 2.97 -8.60
CA SER A 165 7.18 2.24 -9.82
C SER A 165 6.21 2.54 -10.98
N LYS A 166 4.92 2.58 -10.69
CA LYS A 166 3.88 2.93 -11.68
C LYS A 166 3.95 4.38 -12.15
N ASP A 167 4.21 5.29 -11.23
CA ASP A 167 4.27 6.72 -11.53
C ASP A 167 5.51 7.04 -12.36
N ARG A 168 6.67 6.52 -11.99
CA ARG A 168 7.95 6.78 -12.67
C ARG A 168 8.11 6.03 -13.99
N LYS A 169 7.49 4.86 -14.15
CA LYS A 169 7.59 3.98 -15.33
C LYS A 169 9.02 3.57 -15.70
N ILE A 170 9.91 3.60 -14.75
CA ILE A 170 11.34 3.21 -14.89
C ILE A 170 11.59 2.05 -13.93
N PRO A 171 12.29 0.99 -14.34
CA PRO A 171 12.61 -0.13 -13.46
C PRO A 171 13.37 0.31 -12.21
N ILE A 172 12.92 -0.14 -11.05
CA ILE A 172 13.60 0.09 -9.78
C ILE A 172 14.83 -0.83 -9.73
N THR A 173 15.99 -0.28 -9.39
CA THR A 173 17.24 -1.05 -9.22
C THR A 173 17.62 -1.21 -7.76
N ASN A 174 17.22 -0.28 -6.89
CA ASN A 174 17.59 -0.26 -5.49
C ASN A 174 16.43 0.21 -4.61
N ILE A 175 16.32 -0.37 -3.43
CA ILE A 175 15.40 0.06 -2.37
C ILE A 175 16.21 0.28 -1.10
N VAL A 176 15.99 1.41 -0.42
CA VAL A 176 16.64 1.74 0.85
C VAL A 176 15.59 2.13 1.89
N PHE A 177 15.73 1.63 3.11
CA PHE A 177 14.91 1.97 4.26
C PHE A 177 15.52 3.17 5.02
N MET A 178 15.53 4.31 4.34
CA MET A 178 16.12 5.56 4.88
C MET A 178 15.10 6.70 4.92
N GLY A 179 13.81 6.38 4.84
CA GLY A 179 12.70 7.31 5.02
C GLY A 179 12.34 7.51 6.50
N MET A 180 11.06 7.58 6.80
CA MET A 180 10.59 7.72 8.18
C MET A 180 10.63 6.39 8.91
N GLY A 181 11.11 6.41 10.18
CA GLY A 181 11.17 5.25 11.05
C GLY A 181 12.54 4.55 11.08
N GLU A 182 12.68 3.65 12.06
CA GLU A 182 13.81 2.74 12.19
C GLU A 182 13.36 1.33 11.78
N PRO A 183 13.88 0.77 10.65
CA PRO A 183 13.39 -0.51 10.13
C PRO A 183 13.61 -1.67 11.10
N PHE A 184 14.67 -1.66 11.90
CA PHE A 184 14.91 -2.72 12.90
C PHE A 184 13.89 -2.69 14.06
N LEU A 185 13.20 -1.58 14.30
CA LEU A 185 12.10 -1.53 15.25
C LEU A 185 10.76 -1.95 14.62
N ASN A 186 10.74 -2.24 13.32
CA ASN A 186 9.61 -2.78 12.58
C ASN A 186 9.98 -4.09 11.83
N TYR A 187 10.88 -4.88 12.38
CA TYR A 187 11.51 -6.01 11.71
C TYR A 187 10.55 -7.16 11.36
N HIS A 188 9.44 -7.29 12.08
CA HIS A 188 8.48 -8.39 11.90
C HIS A 188 7.38 -8.10 10.86
N ASN A 189 7.37 -6.88 10.29
CA ASN A 189 6.48 -6.47 9.22
C ASN A 189 7.18 -6.39 7.87
#